data_5a33b3eb28d6c58142f9855a626e580e
#
_entry.id   5a33b3eb28d6c58142f9855a626e580e
#
_cell.length_a   1.000
_cell.length_b   1.000
_cell.length_c   1.000
_cell.angle_alpha   90.00
_cell.angle_beta   90.00
_cell.angle_gamma   90.00
#
_symmetry.space_group_name_H-M   'P 1'
#
loop_
_entity.id
_entity.type
_entity.pdbx_description
1 polymer ?
#
loop_
_entity_poly.entity_id
_entity_poly.type
_entity_poly.pdbx_seq_one_letter_code
_entity_poly.pdbx_strand_id
1 'polypeptide(L)'
;MNDRALQDDVIRALADAPYRASATWRGRELADAGRVERFARFLARHFYHERIVHFFKYSRALARVTARLPEAVLRQPGFDALLSTAVLGERATARAVARLVMAYVAGEAVPYHEDLLRYQEAMMVVEAGPRVWRDTSRGDDRATVAHPPPELVEGTELLELEYDLPTVLPQLLQPWTTPPEAPRRKTSLIVARSRHGRVAVARASDAIASVVRFADGARTVDDLARAAGLRPGEIAATLRDLTEIGAVRFSTGS
;
A
#
# COMPACT_ATOMS: atom_id res chain seq x y z
N MET A 1 -23.99 -29.88 -6.94
CA MET A 1 -23.05 -28.72 -6.81
C MET A 1 -22.13 -29.05 -5.66
N ASN A 2 -20.80 -28.92 -5.83
CA ASN A 2 -19.84 -29.31 -4.79
C ASN A 2 -19.88 -28.21 -3.69
N ASP A 3 -20.03 -28.60 -2.41
CA ASP A 3 -20.13 -27.68 -1.26
C ASP A 3 -18.98 -26.67 -1.21
N ARG A 4 -17.77 -27.08 -1.65
CA ARG A 4 -16.61 -26.22 -1.73
C ARG A 4 -16.80 -25.06 -2.73
N ALA A 5 -17.36 -25.35 -3.90
CA ALA A 5 -17.62 -24.31 -4.91
C ALA A 5 -18.66 -23.29 -4.44
N LEU A 6 -19.64 -23.73 -3.67
CA LEU A 6 -20.62 -22.82 -3.05
C LEU A 6 -19.98 -21.95 -1.98
N GLN A 7 -19.09 -22.50 -1.15
CA GLN A 7 -18.35 -21.74 -0.14
C GLN A 7 -17.44 -20.69 -0.78
N ASP A 8 -16.71 -21.03 -1.83
CA ASP A 8 -15.83 -20.10 -2.56
C ASP A 8 -16.63 -18.94 -3.17
N ASP A 9 -17.80 -19.24 -3.73
CA ASP A 9 -18.71 -18.23 -4.27
C ASP A 9 -19.29 -17.29 -3.20
N VAL A 10 -19.65 -17.82 -2.03
CA VAL A 10 -20.12 -17.01 -0.90
C VAL A 10 -19.00 -16.10 -0.39
N ILE A 11 -17.78 -16.64 -0.20
CA ILE A 11 -16.61 -15.86 0.24
C ILE A 11 -16.33 -14.74 -0.77
N ARG A 12 -16.36 -15.05 -2.06
CA ARG A 12 -16.19 -14.06 -3.12
C ARG A 12 -17.28 -12.99 -3.06
N ALA A 13 -18.54 -13.39 -2.93
CA ALA A 13 -19.66 -12.45 -2.85
C ALA A 13 -19.55 -11.52 -1.62
N LEU A 14 -18.99 -11.97 -0.51
CA LEU A 14 -18.78 -11.13 0.67
C LEU A 14 -17.68 -10.09 0.45
N ALA A 15 -16.66 -10.43 -0.34
CA ALA A 15 -15.49 -9.57 -0.56
C ALA A 15 -15.60 -8.67 -1.80
N ASP A 16 -16.40 -9.04 -2.80
CA ASP A 16 -16.39 -8.46 -4.16
C ASP A 16 -17.80 -7.94 -4.50
N ALA A 17 -17.99 -6.62 -4.41
CA ALA A 17 -19.27 -5.98 -4.72
C ALA A 17 -19.66 -6.10 -6.21
N PRO A 18 -18.77 -5.90 -7.19
CA PRO A 18 -19.03 -6.22 -8.59
C PRO A 18 -19.52 -7.66 -8.82
N TYR A 19 -18.91 -8.64 -8.15
CA TYR A 19 -19.38 -10.03 -8.24
C TYR A 19 -20.81 -10.19 -7.69
N ARG A 20 -21.14 -9.57 -6.55
CA ARG A 20 -22.52 -9.56 -6.00
C ARG A 20 -23.53 -8.94 -6.96
N ALA A 21 -23.11 -7.95 -7.76
CA ALA A 21 -23.95 -7.31 -8.76
C ALA A 21 -24.08 -8.12 -10.07
N SER A 22 -23.30 -9.18 -10.27
CA SER A 22 -23.29 -9.97 -11.51
C SER A 22 -24.54 -10.83 -11.69
N ALA A 23 -24.88 -11.15 -12.94
CA ALA A 23 -25.95 -12.07 -13.28
C ALA A 23 -25.70 -13.47 -12.70
N THR A 24 -24.45 -13.91 -12.66
CA THR A 24 -24.05 -15.22 -12.10
C THR A 24 -24.42 -15.35 -10.63
N TRP A 25 -24.19 -14.31 -9.83
CA TRP A 25 -24.55 -14.32 -8.41
C TRP A 25 -26.06 -14.15 -8.21
N ARG A 26 -26.69 -13.22 -8.94
CA ARG A 26 -28.15 -12.95 -8.84
C ARG A 26 -29.03 -14.13 -9.28
N GLY A 27 -28.53 -14.93 -10.21
CA GLY A 27 -29.24 -16.16 -10.65
C GLY A 27 -29.18 -17.31 -9.64
N ARG A 28 -28.48 -17.15 -8.50
CA ARG A 28 -28.49 -18.16 -7.44
C ARG A 28 -29.76 -18.02 -6.57
N GLU A 29 -30.44 -19.12 -6.34
CA GLU A 29 -31.54 -19.20 -5.39
C GLU A 29 -30.99 -19.13 -3.96
N LEU A 30 -30.93 -17.94 -3.41
CA LEU A 30 -30.54 -17.68 -2.01
C LEU A 30 -31.81 -17.44 -1.19
N ALA A 31 -31.85 -18.03 0.00
CA ALA A 31 -32.99 -17.84 0.93
C ALA A 31 -33.11 -16.36 1.38
N ASP A 32 -32.03 -15.61 1.47
CA ASP A 32 -32.01 -14.17 1.81
C ASP A 32 -30.78 -13.46 1.20
N ALA A 33 -30.93 -12.98 -0.03
CA ALA A 33 -29.89 -12.18 -0.70
C ALA A 33 -29.62 -10.85 0.03
N GLY A 34 -30.62 -10.25 0.64
CA GLY A 34 -30.46 -9.01 1.41
C GLY A 34 -29.62 -9.19 2.67
N ARG A 35 -29.62 -10.37 3.27
CA ARG A 35 -28.78 -10.69 4.41
C ARG A 35 -27.29 -10.74 4.01
N VAL A 36 -27.00 -11.34 2.85
CA VAL A 36 -25.63 -11.39 2.32
C VAL A 36 -25.11 -9.97 2.07
N GLU A 37 -25.92 -9.11 1.47
CA GLU A 37 -25.53 -7.72 1.21
C GLU A 37 -25.26 -6.95 2.52
N ARG A 38 -26.16 -7.04 3.51
CA ARG A 38 -25.95 -6.40 4.81
C ARG A 38 -24.68 -6.90 5.51
N PHE A 39 -24.44 -8.21 5.45
CA PHE A 39 -23.26 -8.81 6.06
C PHE A 39 -21.97 -8.42 5.34
N ALA A 40 -21.98 -8.38 4.00
CA ALA A 40 -20.86 -7.92 3.20
C ALA A 40 -20.48 -6.46 3.52
N ARG A 41 -21.47 -5.57 3.65
CA ARG A 41 -21.25 -4.17 4.06
C ARG A 41 -20.68 -4.07 5.48
N PHE A 42 -21.19 -4.87 6.40
CA PHE A 42 -20.65 -4.94 7.78
C PHE A 42 -19.18 -5.37 7.77
N LEU A 43 -18.85 -6.46 7.06
CA LEU A 43 -17.47 -6.94 6.93
C LEU A 43 -16.54 -5.90 6.30
N ALA A 44 -17.00 -5.23 5.24
CA ALA A 44 -16.22 -4.19 4.58
C ALA A 44 -15.94 -3.00 5.52
N ARG A 45 -16.94 -2.55 6.30
CA ARG A 45 -16.74 -1.49 7.30
C ARG A 45 -15.76 -1.91 8.37
N HIS A 46 -15.87 -3.11 8.90
CA HIS A 46 -14.95 -3.64 9.91
C HIS A 46 -13.54 -3.76 9.35
N PHE A 47 -13.39 -4.34 8.16
CA PHE A 47 -12.12 -4.50 7.46
C PHE A 47 -11.39 -3.17 7.26
N TYR A 48 -12.09 -2.12 6.80
CA TYR A 48 -11.47 -0.82 6.58
C TYR A 48 -11.34 -0.01 7.88
N HIS A 49 -12.18 -0.22 8.88
CA HIS A 49 -11.96 0.37 10.21
C HIS A 49 -10.59 -0.01 10.78
N GLU A 50 -10.28 -1.30 10.82
CA GLU A 50 -8.99 -1.80 11.29
C GLU A 50 -7.81 -1.19 10.51
N ARG A 51 -7.92 -1.12 9.20
CA ARG A 51 -6.88 -0.55 8.34
C ARG A 51 -6.72 0.95 8.52
N ILE A 52 -7.80 1.70 8.61
CA ILE A 52 -7.74 3.14 8.85
C ILE A 52 -7.08 3.42 10.21
N VAL A 53 -7.49 2.72 11.26
CA VAL A 53 -6.88 2.88 12.60
C VAL A 53 -5.39 2.54 12.57
N HIS A 54 -4.99 1.50 11.84
CA HIS A 54 -3.60 1.07 11.75
C HIS A 54 -2.74 2.03 10.92
N PHE A 55 -3.16 2.37 9.70
CA PHE A 55 -2.34 3.14 8.77
C PHE A 55 -2.44 4.64 9.00
N PHE A 56 -3.57 5.16 9.46
CA PHE A 56 -3.75 6.59 9.77
C PHE A 56 -3.55 6.93 11.26
N LYS A 57 -2.76 6.13 11.97
CA LYS A 57 -2.48 6.31 13.41
C LYS A 57 -1.84 7.66 13.74
N TYR A 58 -1.03 8.21 12.85
CA TYR A 58 -0.40 9.53 13.05
C TYR A 58 -1.40 10.67 12.86
N SER A 59 -2.26 10.59 11.84
CA SER A 59 -3.38 11.53 11.70
C SER A 59 -4.35 11.41 12.88
N ARG A 60 -4.55 10.21 13.42
CA ARG A 60 -5.33 10.00 14.63
C ARG A 60 -4.69 10.65 15.86
N ALA A 61 -3.37 10.62 15.98
CA ALA A 61 -2.65 11.36 17.02
C ALA A 61 -2.87 12.88 16.88
N LEU A 62 -2.87 13.41 15.66
CA LEU A 62 -3.17 14.81 15.37
C LEU A 62 -4.65 15.18 15.57
N ALA A 63 -5.56 14.23 15.76
CA ALA A 63 -6.97 14.53 16.03
C ALA A 63 -7.19 15.41 17.28
N ARG A 64 -6.20 15.48 18.19
CA ARG A 64 -6.20 16.40 19.32
C ARG A 64 -6.24 17.88 18.92
N VAL A 65 -5.69 18.22 17.74
CA VAL A 65 -5.65 19.58 17.21
C VAL A 65 -6.56 19.76 16.00
N THR A 66 -6.81 18.71 15.22
CA THR A 66 -7.70 18.76 14.04
C THR A 66 -9.17 18.54 14.39
N ALA A 67 -9.46 17.98 15.56
CA ALA A 67 -10.78 17.48 15.97
C ALA A 67 -11.40 16.48 14.98
N ARG A 68 -10.59 15.81 14.13
CA ARG A 68 -11.05 14.88 13.09
C ARG A 68 -10.37 13.52 13.24
N LEU A 69 -11.13 12.55 13.69
CA LEU A 69 -10.67 11.15 13.77
C LEU A 69 -10.76 10.50 12.39
N PRO A 70 -9.68 9.92 11.84
CA PRO A 70 -9.69 9.30 10.50
C PRO A 70 -10.81 8.29 10.31
N GLU A 71 -11.09 7.45 11.30
CA GLU A 71 -12.13 6.42 11.26
C GLU A 71 -13.56 6.98 11.22
N ALA A 72 -13.76 8.26 11.51
CA ALA A 72 -15.08 8.88 11.38
C ALA A 72 -15.55 9.00 9.92
N VAL A 73 -14.64 8.88 8.95
CA VAL A 73 -14.97 8.79 7.52
C VAL A 73 -15.92 7.66 7.19
N LEU A 74 -15.90 6.56 7.95
CA LEU A 74 -16.80 5.43 7.80
C LEU A 74 -18.28 5.78 7.94
N ARG A 75 -18.58 6.93 8.55
CA ARG A 75 -19.96 7.44 8.71
C ARG A 75 -20.36 8.41 7.60
N GLN A 76 -19.45 8.72 6.68
CA GLN A 76 -19.71 9.66 5.59
C GLN A 76 -20.46 8.95 4.44
N PRO A 77 -21.40 9.63 3.76
CA PRO A 77 -22.11 9.06 2.62
C PRO A 77 -21.20 8.57 1.49
N GLY A 78 -20.04 9.24 1.29
CA GLY A 78 -19.05 8.84 0.28
C GLY A 78 -18.45 7.46 0.54
N PHE A 79 -18.34 7.04 1.81
CA PHE A 79 -17.87 5.70 2.14
C PHE A 79 -18.91 4.63 1.79
N ASP A 80 -20.19 4.88 2.05
CA ASP A 80 -21.27 3.96 1.65
C ASP A 80 -21.39 3.80 0.14
N ALA A 81 -21.22 4.90 -0.61
CA ALA A 81 -21.20 4.87 -2.07
C ALA A 81 -20.04 4.02 -2.59
N LEU A 82 -18.84 4.16 -1.99
CA LEU A 82 -17.66 3.38 -2.36
C LEU A 82 -17.88 1.87 -2.10
N LEU A 83 -18.56 1.49 -1.02
CA LEU A 83 -18.81 0.08 -0.71
C LEU A 83 -19.62 -0.66 -1.80
N SER A 84 -20.36 0.06 -2.63
CA SER A 84 -21.13 -0.53 -3.74
C SER A 84 -20.26 -1.09 -4.88
N THR A 85 -19.02 -0.66 -4.97
CA THR A 85 -18.04 -1.07 -6.00
C THR A 85 -16.75 -1.66 -5.41
N ALA A 86 -16.68 -1.77 -4.09
CA ALA A 86 -15.48 -2.19 -3.39
C ALA A 86 -15.16 -3.67 -3.59
N VAL A 87 -13.87 -3.97 -3.79
CA VAL A 87 -13.30 -5.30 -3.67
C VAL A 87 -12.32 -5.29 -2.49
N LEU A 88 -12.60 -6.10 -1.47
CA LEU A 88 -11.82 -6.09 -0.23
C LEU A 88 -10.39 -6.59 -0.47
N GLY A 89 -9.41 -5.82 0.02
CA GLY A 89 -8.00 -6.15 -0.14
C GLY A 89 -7.42 -5.76 -1.50
N GLU A 90 -8.22 -5.22 -2.41
CA GLU A 90 -7.73 -4.70 -3.69
C GLU A 90 -7.13 -3.30 -3.52
N ARG A 91 -6.02 -3.06 -4.23
CA ARG A 91 -5.27 -1.80 -4.14
C ARG A 91 -6.09 -0.59 -4.59
N ALA A 92 -6.89 -0.73 -5.65
CA ALA A 92 -7.75 0.34 -6.13
C ALA A 92 -8.76 0.78 -5.05
N THR A 93 -9.40 -0.19 -4.37
CA THR A 93 -10.33 0.09 -3.28
C THR A 93 -9.61 0.69 -2.07
N ALA A 94 -8.43 0.17 -1.70
CA ALA A 94 -7.63 0.73 -0.59
C ALA A 94 -7.26 2.19 -0.86
N ARG A 95 -6.84 2.52 -2.09
CA ARG A 95 -6.52 3.89 -2.51
C ARG A 95 -7.75 4.80 -2.46
N ALA A 96 -8.91 4.32 -2.91
CA ALA A 96 -10.14 5.09 -2.84
C ALA A 96 -10.56 5.38 -1.39
N VAL A 97 -10.46 4.39 -0.49
CA VAL A 97 -10.70 4.59 0.95
C VAL A 97 -9.71 5.58 1.54
N ALA A 98 -8.40 5.43 1.25
CA ALA A 98 -7.37 6.33 1.77
C ALA A 98 -7.64 7.79 1.34
N ARG A 99 -8.02 8.01 0.08
CA ARG A 99 -8.38 9.35 -0.42
C ARG A 99 -9.59 9.96 0.29
N LEU A 100 -10.61 9.15 0.61
CA LEU A 100 -11.74 9.63 1.42
C LEU A 100 -11.29 10.02 2.82
N VAL A 101 -10.40 9.24 3.44
CA VAL A 101 -9.81 9.59 4.75
C VAL A 101 -9.02 10.89 4.64
N MET A 102 -8.13 11.00 3.65
CA MET A 102 -7.32 12.20 3.43
C MET A 102 -8.19 13.46 3.27
N ALA A 103 -9.20 13.39 2.41
CA ALA A 103 -10.13 14.51 2.20
C ALA A 103 -10.89 14.88 3.48
N TYR A 104 -11.25 13.88 4.29
CA TYR A 104 -11.96 14.11 5.55
C TYR A 104 -11.07 14.76 6.63
N VAL A 105 -9.81 14.32 6.75
CA VAL A 105 -8.89 14.85 7.78
C VAL A 105 -8.04 16.02 7.29
N ALA A 106 -8.09 16.36 6.01
CA ALA A 106 -7.32 17.47 5.43
C ALA A 106 -7.48 18.76 6.23
N GLY A 107 -6.38 19.50 6.41
CA GLY A 107 -6.36 20.75 7.16
C GLY A 107 -4.92 21.24 7.37
N GLU A 108 -4.79 22.45 7.91
CA GLU A 108 -3.51 23.14 8.12
C GLU A 108 -3.00 23.04 9.57
N ALA A 109 -3.39 21.99 10.29
CA ALA A 109 -3.04 21.85 11.71
C ALA A 109 -1.52 21.79 11.98
N VAL A 110 -0.76 21.22 11.03
CA VAL A 110 0.71 21.17 11.05
C VAL A 110 1.25 21.32 9.63
N PRO A 111 2.42 21.97 9.42
CA PRO A 111 2.94 22.24 8.07
C PRO A 111 3.19 20.99 7.22
N TYR A 112 3.53 19.85 7.85
CA TYR A 112 3.82 18.58 7.19
C TYR A 112 2.59 17.67 7.05
N HIS A 113 1.37 18.18 7.26
CA HIS A 113 0.16 17.33 7.28
C HIS A 113 -0.10 16.65 5.95
N GLU A 114 0.07 17.35 4.83
CA GLU A 114 -0.11 16.78 3.49
C GLU A 114 0.87 15.62 3.23
N ASP A 115 2.15 15.81 3.52
CA ASP A 115 3.16 14.77 3.41
C ASP A 115 2.83 13.56 4.28
N LEU A 116 2.35 13.80 5.50
CA LEU A 116 1.92 12.75 6.42
C LEU A 116 0.76 11.93 5.84
N LEU A 117 -0.22 12.59 5.24
CA LEU A 117 -1.37 11.93 4.61
C LEU A 117 -0.92 11.08 3.41
N ARG A 118 -0.06 11.61 2.54
CA ARG A 118 0.53 10.87 1.40
C ARG A 118 1.32 9.64 1.88
N TYR A 119 2.09 9.77 2.93
CA TYR A 119 2.82 8.66 3.55
C TYR A 119 1.87 7.56 4.04
N GLN A 120 0.80 7.92 4.73
CA GLN A 120 -0.17 6.97 5.28
C GLN A 120 -1.02 6.31 4.18
N GLU A 121 -1.39 7.04 3.11
CA GLU A 121 -2.01 6.49 1.90
C GLU A 121 -1.12 5.41 1.28
N ALA A 122 0.15 5.72 1.02
CA ALA A 122 1.09 4.79 0.43
C ALA A 122 1.23 3.50 1.26
N MET A 123 1.34 3.63 2.58
CA MET A 123 1.40 2.48 3.49
C MET A 123 0.17 1.57 3.35
N MET A 124 -1.03 2.15 3.31
CA MET A 124 -2.29 1.41 3.20
C MET A 124 -2.45 0.77 1.81
N VAL A 125 -2.04 1.45 0.75
CA VAL A 125 -2.13 0.97 -0.64
C VAL A 125 -1.13 -0.15 -0.90
N VAL A 126 0.09 -0.02 -0.41
CA VAL A 126 1.14 -1.05 -0.52
C VAL A 126 0.75 -2.33 0.24
N GLU A 127 0.11 -2.20 1.41
CA GLU A 127 -0.38 -3.36 2.17
C GLU A 127 -1.46 -4.14 1.41
N ALA A 128 -2.34 -3.45 0.70
CA ALA A 128 -3.41 -4.06 -0.08
C ALA A 128 -2.93 -4.78 -1.35
N GLY A 129 -1.65 -4.63 -1.73
CA GLY A 129 -1.10 -5.25 -2.94
C GLY A 129 -1.09 -6.79 -2.89
N PRO A 130 -1.00 -7.45 -4.06
CA PRO A 130 -0.92 -8.90 -4.15
C PRO A 130 0.30 -9.44 -3.39
N ARG A 131 0.18 -10.64 -2.85
CA ARG A 131 1.30 -11.34 -2.17
C ARG A 131 2.17 -12.02 -3.23
N VAL A 132 2.92 -11.25 -4.00
CA VAL A 132 3.71 -11.68 -5.16
C VAL A 132 4.78 -12.73 -4.80
N TRP A 133 5.17 -12.83 -3.52
CA TRP A 133 6.31 -13.62 -3.09
C TRP A 133 6.05 -15.13 -2.85
N ARG A 134 4.84 -15.63 -3.13
CA ARG A 134 4.56 -17.05 -2.88
C ARG A 134 5.20 -18.00 -3.90
N ASP A 135 5.56 -17.51 -5.10
CA ASP A 135 5.94 -18.38 -6.21
C ASP A 135 7.42 -18.32 -6.63
N THR A 136 8.24 -17.41 -6.05
CA THR A 136 9.65 -17.24 -6.49
C THR A 136 10.71 -17.92 -5.62
N SER A 137 10.34 -18.73 -4.64
CA SER A 137 11.29 -19.32 -3.68
C SER A 137 11.89 -20.68 -4.11
N ARG A 138 11.87 -21.03 -5.39
CA ARG A 138 12.59 -22.18 -5.96
C ARG A 138 13.33 -21.81 -7.25
N GLY A 139 14.17 -20.78 -7.16
CA GLY A 139 15.21 -20.54 -8.18
C GLY A 139 16.46 -21.28 -7.78
N ASP A 140 16.81 -22.28 -8.55
CA ASP A 140 18.04 -23.07 -8.48
C ASP A 140 19.26 -22.14 -8.53
N ASP A 141 20.15 -22.23 -7.53
CA ASP A 141 21.39 -21.44 -7.39
C ASP A 141 22.48 -21.76 -8.43
N ARG A 142 22.11 -22.31 -9.59
CA ARG A 142 23.03 -22.77 -10.63
C ARG A 142 22.66 -22.32 -12.04
N ALA A 143 22.81 -21.02 -12.31
CA ALA A 143 22.95 -20.60 -13.70
C ALA A 143 23.88 -19.39 -13.78
N THR A 144 25.06 -19.59 -14.32
CA THR A 144 25.93 -18.60 -14.93
C THR A 144 25.25 -18.01 -16.18
N VAL A 145 24.27 -17.17 -15.98
CA VAL A 145 23.59 -16.42 -17.04
C VAL A 145 23.47 -14.98 -16.57
N ALA A 146 23.69 -14.05 -17.48
CA ALA A 146 23.52 -12.63 -17.25
C ALA A 146 22.26 -12.38 -16.40
N HIS A 147 22.41 -11.73 -15.24
CA HIS A 147 21.28 -11.50 -14.34
C HIS A 147 20.15 -10.85 -15.14
N PRO A 148 18.91 -11.37 -15.04
CA PRO A 148 17.78 -10.77 -15.73
C PRO A 148 17.63 -9.32 -15.29
N PRO A 149 17.08 -8.44 -16.16
CA PRO A 149 16.89 -7.02 -15.81
C PRO A 149 16.08 -6.86 -14.53
N PRO A 150 16.48 -5.94 -13.63
CA PRO A 150 15.72 -5.65 -12.42
C PRO A 150 14.42 -4.91 -12.75
N GLU A 151 13.33 -5.34 -12.13
CA GLU A 151 11.98 -4.81 -12.33
C GLU A 151 11.41 -4.33 -11.01
N LEU A 152 10.76 -3.14 -11.03
CA LEU A 152 10.02 -2.63 -9.88
C LEU A 152 8.85 -3.56 -9.56
N VAL A 153 8.72 -3.96 -8.31
CA VAL A 153 7.58 -4.77 -7.86
C VAL A 153 6.32 -3.93 -7.89
N GLU A 154 5.29 -4.44 -8.54
CA GLU A 154 4.01 -3.75 -8.66
C GLU A 154 3.46 -3.33 -7.28
N GLY A 155 3.17 -2.06 -7.12
CA GLY A 155 2.66 -1.44 -5.91
C GLY A 155 3.73 -0.92 -4.96
N THR A 156 5.00 -0.96 -5.34
CA THR A 156 6.02 -0.14 -4.69
C THR A 156 5.73 1.33 -4.98
N GLU A 157 5.76 2.16 -3.93
CA GLU A 157 5.56 3.60 -4.04
C GLU A 157 6.87 4.33 -3.70
N LEU A 158 7.26 5.28 -4.53
CA LEU A 158 8.33 6.24 -4.26
C LEU A 158 7.69 7.58 -3.90
N LEU A 159 7.87 7.99 -2.65
CA LEU A 159 7.35 9.25 -2.13
C LEU A 159 8.44 10.31 -2.10
N GLU A 160 8.15 11.47 -2.65
CA GLU A 160 8.94 12.69 -2.51
C GLU A 160 8.19 13.64 -1.58
N LEU A 161 8.79 13.93 -0.43
CA LEU A 161 8.21 14.69 0.66
C LEU A 161 9.00 15.96 0.88
N GLU A 162 8.34 17.06 1.25
CA GLU A 162 8.98 18.33 1.58
C GLU A 162 9.59 18.31 3.00
N TYR A 163 9.08 17.43 3.86
CA TYR A 163 9.46 17.31 5.26
C TYR A 163 10.12 15.97 5.57
N ASP A 164 11.02 15.97 6.56
CA ASP A 164 11.65 14.76 7.08
C ASP A 164 10.71 14.04 8.07
N LEU A 165 9.68 13.36 7.53
CA LEU A 165 8.71 12.64 8.34
C LEU A 165 9.32 11.59 9.27
N PRO A 166 10.29 10.75 8.86
CA PRO A 166 10.87 9.75 9.75
C PRO A 166 11.38 10.28 11.09
N THR A 167 11.74 11.55 11.20
CA THR A 167 12.20 12.16 12.46
C THR A 167 11.05 12.51 13.39
N VAL A 168 9.86 12.82 12.87
CA VAL A 168 8.70 13.26 13.66
C VAL A 168 7.72 12.13 13.97
N LEU A 169 7.63 11.10 13.11
CA LEU A 169 6.67 10.01 13.28
C LEU A 169 6.71 9.33 14.66
N PRO A 170 7.88 9.00 15.26
CA PRO A 170 7.93 8.43 16.60
C PRO A 170 7.41 9.39 17.68
N GLN A 171 7.64 10.70 17.50
CA GLN A 171 7.23 11.73 18.48
C GLN A 171 5.71 11.92 18.47
N LEU A 172 5.05 11.81 17.30
CA LEU A 172 3.59 11.91 17.20
C LEU A 172 2.86 10.83 18.01
N LEU A 173 3.49 9.69 18.24
CA LEU A 173 2.90 8.59 19.02
C LEU A 173 3.18 8.67 20.51
N GLN A 174 4.03 9.61 20.94
CA GLN A 174 4.29 9.90 22.35
C GLN A 174 3.30 10.94 22.88
N PRO A 175 3.15 11.10 24.21
CA PRO A 175 2.42 12.24 24.77
C PRO A 175 3.09 13.57 24.39
N TRP A 176 2.32 14.50 23.86
CA TRP A 176 2.78 15.85 23.54
C TRP A 176 1.69 16.89 23.88
N THR A 177 2.10 18.11 24.20
CA THR A 177 1.22 19.26 24.46
C THR A 177 1.13 20.17 23.24
N THR A 178 2.21 20.29 22.49
CA THR A 178 2.30 21.00 21.22
C THR A 178 2.68 19.99 20.14
N PRO A 179 2.06 20.03 18.94
CA PRO A 179 2.41 19.13 17.87
C PRO A 179 3.93 19.16 17.58
N PRO A 180 4.59 17.99 17.51
CA PRO A 180 6.00 17.95 17.18
C PRO A 180 6.29 18.58 15.81
N GLU A 181 7.43 19.26 15.69
CA GLU A 181 7.86 19.89 14.45
C GLU A 181 8.65 18.90 13.57
N ALA A 182 8.35 18.87 12.28
CA ALA A 182 9.15 18.14 11.29
C ALA A 182 10.13 19.10 10.61
N PRO A 183 11.42 18.71 10.47
CA PRO A 183 12.37 19.51 9.70
C PRO A 183 11.91 19.63 8.24
N ARG A 184 11.89 20.86 7.72
CA ARG A 184 11.61 21.11 6.30
C ARG A 184 12.84 20.75 5.49
N ARG A 185 12.92 19.48 5.12
CA ARG A 185 14.00 18.90 4.34
C ARG A 185 13.42 17.87 3.40
N LYS A 186 13.63 18.06 2.09
CA LYS A 186 13.21 17.11 1.07
C LYS A 186 13.71 15.72 1.42
N THR A 187 12.80 14.76 1.44
CA THR A 187 13.08 13.38 1.82
C THR A 187 12.37 12.44 0.86
N SER A 188 13.12 11.54 0.24
CA SER A 188 12.54 10.47 -0.57
C SER A 188 12.41 9.20 0.25
N LEU A 189 11.23 8.57 0.19
CA LEU A 189 10.93 7.31 0.86
C LEU A 189 10.44 6.28 -0.15
N ILE A 190 10.94 5.06 -0.02
CA ILE A 190 10.40 3.89 -0.73
C ILE A 190 9.49 3.17 0.24
N VAL A 191 8.25 2.93 -0.19
CA VAL A 191 7.28 2.10 0.52
C VAL A 191 7.03 0.86 -0.31
N ALA A 192 7.36 -0.30 0.21
CA ALA A 192 7.27 -1.57 -0.50
C ALA A 192 6.72 -2.67 0.40
N ARG A 193 6.27 -3.76 -0.19
CA ARG A 193 5.84 -4.93 0.56
C ARG A 193 6.97 -5.94 0.61
N SER A 194 7.53 -6.16 1.80
CA SER A 194 8.63 -7.09 2.01
C SER A 194 8.23 -8.54 1.70
N ARG A 195 9.24 -9.42 1.52
CA ARG A 195 9.06 -10.87 1.33
C ARG A 195 8.21 -11.52 2.44
N HIS A 196 8.20 -10.93 3.62
CA HIS A 196 7.42 -11.42 4.77
C HIS A 196 5.98 -10.87 4.77
N GLY A 197 5.56 -10.15 3.72
CA GLY A 197 4.23 -9.57 3.59
C GLY A 197 3.97 -8.34 4.47
N ARG A 198 5.02 -7.77 5.07
CA ARG A 198 4.94 -6.53 5.85
C ARG A 198 5.28 -5.33 4.98
N VAL A 199 4.65 -4.20 5.25
CA VAL A 199 5.04 -2.95 4.63
C VAL A 199 6.38 -2.51 5.21
N ALA A 200 7.36 -2.31 4.33
CA ALA A 200 8.68 -1.79 4.64
C ALA A 200 8.79 -0.35 4.12
N VAL A 201 9.47 0.49 4.87
CA VAL A 201 9.75 1.87 4.49
C VAL A 201 11.25 2.11 4.63
N ALA A 202 11.86 2.61 3.56
CA ALA A 202 13.28 2.95 3.54
C ALA A 202 13.49 4.37 3.01
N ARG A 203 14.48 5.08 3.55
CA ARG A 203 14.96 6.34 2.95
C ARG A 203 15.67 6.03 1.64
N ALA A 204 15.45 6.87 0.63
CA ALA A 204 16.15 6.79 -0.64
C ALA A 204 17.00 8.04 -0.83
N SER A 205 18.27 7.85 -1.18
CA SER A 205 19.07 8.91 -1.80
C SER A 205 18.58 9.16 -3.24
N ASP A 206 19.00 10.24 -3.85
CA ASP A 206 18.66 10.55 -5.26
C ASP A 206 19.10 9.42 -6.21
N ALA A 207 20.24 8.79 -5.94
CA ALA A 207 20.72 7.65 -6.69
C ALA A 207 19.80 6.44 -6.55
N ILE A 208 19.38 6.10 -5.32
CA ILE A 208 18.43 4.99 -5.05
C ILE A 208 17.07 5.29 -5.67
N ALA A 209 16.58 6.53 -5.56
CA ALA A 209 15.33 6.96 -6.19
C ALA A 209 15.40 6.82 -7.71
N SER A 210 16.54 7.14 -8.33
CA SER A 210 16.78 6.93 -9.75
C SER A 210 16.75 5.45 -10.14
N VAL A 211 17.38 4.57 -9.35
CA VAL A 211 17.30 3.12 -9.57
C VAL A 211 15.84 2.65 -9.56
N VAL A 212 15.06 3.06 -8.57
CA VAL A 212 13.63 2.68 -8.46
C VAL A 212 12.82 3.18 -9.66
N ARG A 213 13.05 4.42 -10.11
CA ARG A 213 12.34 4.98 -11.28
C ARG A 213 12.68 4.27 -12.59
N PHE A 214 13.89 3.75 -12.72
CA PHE A 214 14.39 3.15 -13.97
C PHE A 214 14.39 1.61 -13.99
N ALA A 215 14.05 0.95 -12.88
CA ALA A 215 13.93 -0.50 -12.80
C ALA A 215 12.63 -0.99 -13.50
N ASP A 216 12.63 -0.95 -14.83
CA ASP A 216 11.48 -1.23 -15.69
C ASP A 216 11.44 -2.67 -16.25
N GLY A 217 12.39 -3.52 -15.83
CA GLY A 217 12.54 -4.88 -16.36
C GLY A 217 13.18 -4.97 -17.75
N ALA A 218 13.54 -3.83 -18.36
CA ALA A 218 14.19 -3.78 -19.68
C ALA A 218 15.67 -3.37 -19.59
N ARG A 219 16.01 -2.50 -18.64
CA ARG A 219 17.37 -1.98 -18.44
C ARG A 219 18.24 -2.98 -17.70
N THR A 220 19.47 -3.13 -18.17
CA THR A 220 20.49 -3.94 -17.50
C THR A 220 20.94 -3.27 -16.20
N VAL A 221 21.61 -4.02 -15.33
CA VAL A 221 22.22 -3.49 -14.08
C VAL A 221 23.22 -2.37 -14.40
N ASP A 222 23.99 -2.51 -15.50
CA ASP A 222 24.97 -1.50 -15.91
C ASP A 222 24.29 -0.20 -16.41
N ASP A 223 23.14 -0.31 -17.09
CA ASP A 223 22.37 0.86 -17.51
C ASP A 223 21.78 1.60 -16.30
N LEU A 224 21.29 0.87 -15.30
CA LEU A 224 20.81 1.46 -14.05
C LEU A 224 21.95 2.12 -13.27
N ALA A 225 23.12 1.47 -13.18
CA ALA A 225 24.28 2.05 -12.53
C ALA A 225 24.67 3.39 -13.17
N ARG A 226 24.72 3.43 -14.50
CA ARG A 226 25.03 4.65 -15.28
C ARG A 226 23.97 5.73 -15.09
N ALA A 227 22.69 5.39 -15.15
CA ALA A 227 21.57 6.32 -14.96
C ALA A 227 21.52 6.91 -13.55
N ALA A 228 21.89 6.12 -12.53
CA ALA A 228 21.91 6.53 -11.13
C ALA A 228 23.26 7.14 -10.68
N GLY A 229 24.29 7.14 -11.54
CA GLY A 229 25.63 7.61 -11.20
C GLY A 229 26.32 6.74 -10.14
N LEU A 230 26.01 5.45 -10.10
CA LEU A 230 26.54 4.48 -9.14
C LEU A 230 27.68 3.64 -9.74
N ARG A 231 28.66 3.28 -8.92
CA ARG A 231 29.70 2.32 -9.29
C ARG A 231 29.14 0.88 -9.27
N PRO A 232 29.77 -0.07 -9.98
CA PRO A 232 29.28 -1.46 -10.06
C PRO A 232 29.03 -2.13 -8.71
N GLY A 233 29.90 -1.90 -7.71
CA GLY A 233 29.69 -2.44 -6.36
C GLY A 233 28.53 -1.79 -5.60
N GLU A 234 28.29 -0.50 -5.82
CA GLU A 234 27.22 0.27 -5.17
C GLU A 234 25.85 -0.12 -5.73
N ILE A 235 25.73 -0.28 -7.05
CA ILE A 235 24.45 -0.72 -7.65
C ILE A 235 24.09 -2.14 -7.19
N ALA A 236 25.08 -3.07 -7.09
CA ALA A 236 24.82 -4.42 -6.61
C ALA A 236 24.33 -4.43 -5.15
N ALA A 237 24.92 -3.61 -4.27
CA ALA A 237 24.44 -3.44 -2.90
C ALA A 237 23.03 -2.84 -2.86
N THR A 238 22.80 -1.77 -3.62
CA THR A 238 21.50 -1.10 -3.71
C THR A 238 20.39 -2.05 -4.19
N LEU A 239 20.64 -2.82 -5.24
CA LEU A 239 19.65 -3.78 -5.75
C LEU A 239 19.37 -4.90 -4.75
N ARG A 240 20.39 -5.34 -3.99
CA ARG A 240 20.19 -6.32 -2.91
C ARG A 240 19.27 -5.77 -1.82
N ASP A 241 19.54 -4.55 -1.35
CA ASP A 241 18.74 -3.89 -0.31
C ASP A 241 17.29 -3.66 -0.79
N LEU A 242 17.12 -3.18 -2.03
CA LEU A 242 15.81 -3.01 -2.65
C LEU A 242 15.05 -4.33 -2.82
N THR A 243 15.76 -5.43 -3.11
CA THR A 243 15.17 -6.76 -3.18
C THR A 243 14.77 -7.28 -1.80
N GLU A 244 15.56 -7.00 -0.78
CA GLU A 244 15.26 -7.39 0.60
C GLU A 244 13.98 -6.73 1.12
N ILE A 245 13.81 -5.43 0.88
CA ILE A 245 12.57 -4.71 1.23
C ILE A 245 11.40 -5.02 0.30
N GLY A 246 11.62 -5.76 -0.79
CA GLY A 246 10.58 -6.15 -1.76
C GLY A 246 10.23 -5.06 -2.77
N ALA A 247 11.08 -4.06 -2.97
CA ALA A 247 10.84 -2.98 -3.93
C ALA A 247 11.20 -3.38 -5.37
N VAL A 248 12.22 -4.21 -5.55
CA VAL A 248 12.71 -4.67 -6.85
C VAL A 248 12.78 -6.19 -6.86
N ARG A 249 12.53 -6.80 -8.01
CA ARG A 249 12.75 -8.21 -8.30
C ARG A 249 13.57 -8.37 -9.57
N PHE A 250 14.24 -9.50 -9.71
CA PHE A 250 14.84 -9.91 -10.97
C PHE A 250 13.84 -10.83 -11.69
N SER A 251 13.47 -10.46 -12.92
CA SER A 251 12.54 -11.24 -13.73
C SER A 251 13.21 -12.55 -14.12
N THR A 252 12.74 -13.69 -13.61
CA THR A 252 13.09 -14.99 -14.21
C THR A 252 12.32 -15.06 -15.52
N GLY A 253 13.03 -14.91 -16.65
CA GLY A 253 12.43 -14.97 -17.99
C GLY A 253 11.49 -16.15 -18.12
N SER A 254 10.29 -15.89 -18.63
CA SER A 254 9.27 -16.88 -18.99
C SER A 254 9.71 -17.65 -20.20
#